data_f94e6af182909ea506b3693dbb663eef
#
_entry.id   f94e6af182909ea506b3693dbb663eef
#
_cell.length_a   1.000
_cell.length_b   1.000
_cell.length_c   1.000
_cell.angle_alpha   90.00
_cell.angle_beta   90.00
_cell.angle_gamma   90.00
#
_symmetry.space_group_name_H-M   'P 1'
#
loop_
_entity.id
_entity.type
_entity.pdbx_description
1 polymer ?
#
loop_
_entity_poly.entity_id
_entity_poly.type
_entity_poly.pdbx_seq_one_letter_code
_entity_poly.pdbx_strand_id
1 'polypeptide(L)'
;MKINEHSLPVIGAILGDIVGSRFELKGTRIKTVEFDFFNIDSHYTDDTVLTLAIAKWLLEPNNNLIDIVLSLGRQYIDVGFGHSFKNWLRSPTPQPYNSYGNGSAMRVSAIGSTASTISEVMSLAKESAIITHNHEEGIKGAQAVATAIFLAYNSFPKVCIKEYIEENFDYNLNRSISDIRNNYNFDSSCQGSVPEAIIAFLESTDVEDSIRLAVSGSTPFSLIYSVKSSIKYRELNVCNTSYEGMM
;
A
#
# COMPACT_ATOMS: atom_id res chain seq x y z
N MET A 1 22.45 -6.18 -13.80
CA MET A 1 21.33 -5.21 -13.88
C MET A 1 21.33 -4.41 -12.59
N LYS A 2 21.52 -3.08 -12.63
CA LYS A 2 21.39 -2.27 -11.40
C LYS A 2 19.89 -2.00 -11.21
N ILE A 3 19.36 -2.39 -10.07
CA ILE A 3 17.99 -2.03 -9.67
C ILE A 3 17.96 -0.53 -9.45
N ASN A 4 17.05 0.18 -10.12
CA ASN A 4 16.82 1.59 -9.89
C ASN A 4 16.17 1.75 -8.50
N GLU A 5 16.68 2.66 -7.68
CA GLU A 5 16.16 2.89 -6.31
C GLU A 5 14.66 3.22 -6.30
N HIS A 6 14.15 3.93 -7.30
CA HIS A 6 12.71 4.21 -7.45
C HIS A 6 11.83 2.96 -7.62
N SER A 7 12.39 1.83 -8.06
CA SER A 7 11.64 0.58 -8.20
C SER A 7 11.54 -0.23 -6.90
N LEU A 8 12.30 0.11 -5.86
CA LEU A 8 12.31 -0.66 -4.60
C LEU A 8 10.94 -0.72 -3.92
N PRO A 9 10.16 0.38 -3.81
CA PRO A 9 8.81 0.31 -3.22
C PRO A 9 7.84 -0.58 -4.00
N VAL A 10 7.94 -0.57 -5.34
CA VAL A 10 7.13 -1.44 -6.21
C VAL A 10 7.51 -2.90 -6.00
N ILE A 11 8.82 -3.21 -5.96
CA ILE A 11 9.32 -4.57 -5.69
C ILE A 11 8.88 -5.02 -4.29
N GLY A 12 8.96 -4.13 -3.29
CA GLY A 12 8.46 -4.39 -1.95
C GLY A 12 6.98 -4.77 -1.94
N ALA A 13 6.13 -3.99 -2.61
CA ALA A 13 4.69 -4.28 -2.72
C ALA A 13 4.42 -5.66 -3.34
N ILE A 14 5.10 -5.98 -4.44
CA ILE A 14 5.00 -7.29 -5.10
C ILE A 14 5.44 -8.43 -4.18
N LEU A 15 6.56 -8.25 -3.46
CA LEU A 15 7.05 -9.24 -2.52
C LEU A 15 6.04 -9.51 -1.40
N GLY A 16 5.46 -8.45 -0.85
CA GLY A 16 4.44 -8.55 0.17
C GLY A 16 3.19 -9.28 -0.28
N ASP A 17 2.70 -8.95 -1.46
CA ASP A 17 1.57 -9.62 -2.09
C ASP A 17 1.85 -11.13 -2.24
N ILE A 18 2.98 -11.51 -2.84
CA ILE A 18 3.32 -12.92 -3.06
C ILE A 18 3.44 -13.71 -1.74
N VAL A 19 4.09 -13.14 -0.72
CA VAL A 19 4.22 -13.81 0.59
C VAL A 19 2.88 -13.87 1.31
N GLY A 20 2.09 -12.79 1.25
CA GLY A 20 0.81 -12.64 1.93
C GLY A 20 -0.34 -13.42 1.29
N SER A 21 -0.32 -13.65 -0.02
CA SER A 21 -1.43 -14.20 -0.82
C SER A 21 -2.12 -15.43 -0.22
N ARG A 22 -1.35 -16.36 0.30
CA ARG A 22 -1.85 -17.61 0.91
C ARG A 22 -2.57 -17.42 2.24
N PHE A 23 -2.49 -16.23 2.86
CA PHE A 23 -3.12 -15.90 4.14
C PHE A 23 -4.35 -15.00 4.01
N GLU A 24 -4.76 -14.63 2.81
CA GLU A 24 -5.88 -13.74 2.57
C GLU A 24 -7.25 -14.41 2.80
N LEU A 25 -7.35 -15.70 2.50
CA LEU A 25 -8.62 -16.41 2.60
C LEU A 25 -9.01 -16.65 4.07
N LYS A 26 -10.32 -16.63 4.32
CA LYS A 26 -10.84 -16.98 5.63
C LYS A 26 -10.46 -18.42 5.99
N GLY A 27 -9.76 -18.61 7.11
CA GLY A 27 -9.29 -19.91 7.57
C GLY A 27 -7.82 -20.20 7.29
N THR A 28 -7.15 -19.39 6.45
CA THR A 28 -5.70 -19.49 6.23
C THR A 28 -4.91 -18.46 7.03
N ARG A 29 -5.58 -17.48 7.63
CA ARG A 29 -4.98 -16.42 8.43
C ARG A 29 -4.29 -16.95 9.68
N ILE A 30 -3.11 -16.45 9.95
CA ILE A 30 -2.29 -16.84 11.10
C ILE A 30 -2.08 -15.67 12.04
N LYS A 31 -1.77 -16.00 13.31
CA LYS A 31 -1.49 -15.02 14.36
C LYS A 31 -0.06 -15.19 14.93
N THR A 32 0.81 -15.81 14.16
CA THR A 32 2.23 -16.03 14.48
C THR A 32 3.13 -15.39 13.43
N VAL A 33 4.32 -14.96 13.85
CA VAL A 33 5.39 -14.50 12.94
C VAL A 33 6.22 -15.65 12.38
N GLU A 34 6.06 -16.86 12.94
CA GLU A 34 6.76 -18.06 12.52
C GLU A 34 6.00 -18.75 11.40
N PHE A 35 6.46 -18.58 10.17
CA PHE A 35 5.95 -19.26 8.98
C PHE A 35 7.02 -19.27 7.87
N ASP A 36 6.92 -20.21 6.95
CA ASP A 36 7.78 -20.22 5.76
C ASP A 36 7.51 -18.98 4.92
N PHE A 37 8.56 -18.22 4.62
CA PHE A 37 8.41 -16.96 3.90
C PHE A 37 7.84 -17.16 2.49
N PHE A 38 8.34 -18.18 1.78
CA PHE A 38 7.80 -18.65 0.52
C PHE A 38 7.45 -20.13 0.60
N ASN A 39 6.40 -20.54 -0.11
CA ASN A 39 6.07 -21.94 -0.34
C ASN A 39 5.42 -22.11 -1.72
N ILE A 40 4.99 -23.33 -2.06
CA ILE A 40 4.39 -23.66 -3.35
C ILE A 40 3.10 -22.92 -3.64
N ASP A 41 2.36 -22.47 -2.60
CA ASP A 41 1.08 -21.78 -2.71
C ASP A 41 1.26 -20.24 -2.83
N SER A 42 2.50 -19.72 -2.68
CA SER A 42 2.78 -18.30 -2.83
C SER A 42 2.63 -17.86 -4.29
N HIS A 43 1.77 -16.87 -4.53
CA HIS A 43 1.45 -16.36 -5.89
C HIS A 43 1.15 -14.86 -5.83
N TYR A 44 1.21 -14.17 -6.96
CA TYR A 44 0.80 -12.77 -7.04
C TYR A 44 -0.74 -12.65 -7.15
N THR A 45 -1.28 -11.53 -6.70
CA THR A 45 -2.71 -11.23 -6.73
C THR A 45 -3.02 -9.95 -7.51
N ASP A 46 -4.22 -9.43 -7.37
CA ASP A 46 -4.63 -8.13 -7.92
C ASP A 46 -3.81 -6.96 -7.35
N ASP A 47 -3.25 -7.08 -6.17
CA ASP A 47 -2.35 -6.10 -5.58
C ASP A 47 -1.13 -5.85 -6.46
N THR A 48 -0.47 -6.91 -6.93
CA THR A 48 0.65 -6.82 -7.87
C THR A 48 0.21 -6.22 -9.21
N VAL A 49 -0.90 -6.71 -9.77
CA VAL A 49 -1.37 -6.27 -11.10
C VAL A 49 -1.69 -4.78 -11.09
N LEU A 50 -2.39 -4.29 -10.06
CA LEU A 50 -2.76 -2.88 -9.97
C LEU A 50 -1.56 -1.99 -9.59
N THR A 51 -0.63 -2.47 -8.76
CA THR A 51 0.64 -1.79 -8.50
C THR A 51 1.41 -1.54 -9.79
N LEU A 52 1.52 -2.56 -10.66
CA LEU A 52 2.16 -2.44 -11.96
C LEU A 52 1.38 -1.53 -12.92
N ALA A 53 0.04 -1.52 -12.84
CA ALA A 53 -0.78 -0.61 -13.64
C ALA A 53 -0.51 0.86 -13.31
N ILE A 54 -0.41 1.20 -12.01
CA ILE A 54 -0.07 2.56 -11.58
C ILE A 54 1.37 2.92 -11.93
N ALA A 55 2.33 2.01 -11.74
CA ALA A 55 3.71 2.24 -12.15
C ALA A 55 3.81 2.51 -13.67
N LYS A 56 3.10 1.74 -14.49
CA LYS A 56 3.03 1.95 -15.93
C LYS A 56 2.44 3.32 -16.29
N TRP A 57 1.35 3.71 -15.64
CA TRP A 57 0.74 5.03 -15.85
C TRP A 57 1.73 6.18 -15.60
N LEU A 58 2.50 6.12 -14.51
CA LEU A 58 3.51 7.14 -14.18
C LEU A 58 4.66 7.18 -15.20
N LEU A 59 5.01 6.05 -15.80
CA LEU A 59 6.04 5.97 -16.85
C LEU A 59 5.53 6.42 -18.22
N GLU A 60 4.23 6.37 -18.45
CA GLU A 60 3.56 6.71 -19.72
C GLU A 60 2.50 7.81 -19.51
N PRO A 61 2.89 9.03 -19.11
CA PRO A 61 1.95 10.07 -18.63
C PRO A 61 0.97 10.57 -19.70
N ASN A 62 1.22 10.27 -20.96
CA ASN A 62 0.30 10.57 -22.07
C ASN A 62 -0.85 9.56 -22.21
N ASN A 63 -0.77 8.41 -21.51
CA ASN A 63 -1.79 7.38 -21.58
C ASN A 63 -2.84 7.59 -20.49
N ASN A 64 -4.09 7.25 -20.81
CA ASN A 64 -5.20 7.35 -19.87
C ASN A 64 -5.05 6.25 -18.79
N LEU A 65 -5.12 6.64 -17.52
CA LEU A 65 -5.04 5.71 -16.39
C LEU A 65 -6.10 4.61 -16.45
N ILE A 66 -7.35 4.97 -16.79
CA ILE A 66 -8.44 3.98 -16.88
C ILE A 66 -8.13 2.93 -17.94
N ASP A 67 -7.61 3.33 -19.10
CA ASP A 67 -7.27 2.41 -20.18
C ASP A 67 -6.16 1.43 -19.79
N ILE A 68 -5.14 1.91 -19.05
CA ILE A 68 -4.06 1.07 -18.53
C ILE A 68 -4.62 0.05 -17.53
N VAL A 69 -5.43 0.50 -16.56
CA VAL A 69 -6.03 -0.36 -15.54
C VAL A 69 -6.99 -1.38 -16.17
N LEU A 70 -7.80 -0.96 -17.16
CA LEU A 70 -8.68 -1.87 -17.90
C LEU A 70 -7.88 -2.92 -18.69
N SER A 71 -6.81 -2.50 -19.35
CA SER A 71 -5.97 -3.41 -20.16
C SER A 71 -5.35 -4.49 -19.29
N LEU A 72 -4.65 -4.11 -18.21
CA LEU A 72 -4.00 -5.07 -17.33
C LEU A 72 -5.02 -5.85 -16.49
N GLY A 73 -6.04 -5.20 -15.92
CA GLY A 73 -7.05 -5.89 -15.14
C GLY A 73 -7.85 -6.94 -15.91
N ARG A 74 -8.15 -6.68 -17.19
CA ARG A 74 -8.82 -7.67 -18.07
C ARG A 74 -7.90 -8.82 -18.47
N GLN A 75 -6.61 -8.53 -18.70
CA GLN A 75 -5.61 -9.56 -19.01
C GLN A 75 -5.43 -10.54 -17.86
N TYR A 76 -5.53 -10.07 -16.63
CA TYR A 76 -5.31 -10.85 -15.41
C TYR A 76 -6.59 -10.96 -14.55
N ILE A 77 -7.77 -11.14 -15.18
CA ILE A 77 -9.08 -11.05 -14.50
C ILE A 77 -9.28 -12.05 -13.35
N ASP A 78 -8.53 -13.12 -13.30
CA ASP A 78 -8.70 -14.23 -12.36
C ASP A 78 -7.77 -14.18 -11.13
N VAL A 79 -6.96 -13.10 -10.97
CA VAL A 79 -5.94 -12.99 -9.91
C VAL A 79 -6.46 -12.54 -8.53
N GLY A 80 -7.76 -12.53 -8.28
CA GLY A 80 -8.29 -12.22 -6.94
C GLY A 80 -9.13 -10.96 -6.85
N PHE A 81 -9.30 -10.17 -7.92
CA PHE A 81 -10.12 -8.95 -7.89
C PHE A 81 -11.47 -9.12 -7.20
N GLY A 82 -11.82 -8.15 -6.36
CA GLY A 82 -13.12 -8.07 -5.71
C GLY A 82 -14.28 -7.94 -6.72
N HIS A 83 -15.48 -8.36 -6.31
CA HIS A 83 -16.66 -8.42 -7.18
C HIS A 83 -16.98 -7.08 -7.87
N SER A 84 -16.99 -5.98 -7.13
CA SER A 84 -17.27 -4.65 -7.66
C SER A 84 -16.25 -4.21 -8.70
N PHE A 85 -14.97 -4.51 -8.47
CA PHE A 85 -13.90 -4.20 -9.42
C PHE A 85 -13.99 -5.07 -10.67
N LYS A 86 -14.33 -6.37 -10.57
CA LYS A 86 -14.60 -7.24 -11.74
C LYS A 86 -15.75 -6.72 -12.59
N ASN A 87 -16.81 -6.19 -11.96
CA ASN A 87 -17.92 -5.56 -12.68
C ASN A 87 -17.47 -4.27 -13.38
N TRP A 88 -16.64 -3.46 -12.73
CA TRP A 88 -16.04 -2.26 -13.31
C TRP A 88 -15.16 -2.61 -14.53
N LEU A 89 -14.33 -3.64 -14.45
CA LEU A 89 -13.50 -4.12 -15.57
C LEU A 89 -14.35 -4.59 -16.77
N ARG A 90 -15.52 -5.19 -16.53
CA ARG A 90 -16.41 -5.70 -17.58
C ARG A 90 -17.29 -4.62 -18.20
N SER A 91 -17.39 -3.46 -17.56
CA SER A 91 -18.23 -2.35 -18.06
C SER A 91 -17.68 -1.80 -19.37
N PRO A 92 -18.51 -1.49 -20.35
CA PRO A 92 -18.11 -0.76 -21.55
C PRO A 92 -17.84 0.73 -21.25
N THR A 93 -18.43 1.27 -20.17
CA THR A 93 -18.29 2.65 -19.71
C THR A 93 -18.06 2.65 -18.19
N PRO A 94 -16.86 2.23 -17.72
CA PRO A 94 -16.60 2.08 -16.31
C PRO A 94 -16.71 3.40 -15.57
N GLN A 95 -17.47 3.42 -14.47
CA GLN A 95 -17.66 4.58 -13.61
C GLN A 95 -17.21 4.27 -12.20
N PRO A 96 -16.72 5.24 -11.44
CA PRO A 96 -16.43 5.06 -10.03
C PRO A 96 -17.66 4.55 -9.28
N TYR A 97 -17.45 3.65 -8.31
CA TYR A 97 -18.54 3.00 -7.57
C TYR A 97 -18.49 3.25 -6.07
N ASN A 98 -17.90 4.38 -5.68
CA ASN A 98 -17.85 4.88 -4.30
C ASN A 98 -17.28 3.86 -3.30
N SER A 99 -16.27 3.09 -3.72
CA SER A 99 -15.59 2.16 -2.84
C SER A 99 -14.77 2.90 -1.77
N TYR A 100 -14.78 2.36 -0.56
CA TYR A 100 -13.88 2.68 0.55
C TYR A 100 -12.95 1.51 0.89
N GLY A 101 -12.90 0.51 0.03
CA GLY A 101 -11.99 -0.63 0.14
C GLY A 101 -10.53 -0.21 0.00
N ASN A 102 -9.61 -1.02 0.52
CA ASN A 102 -8.18 -0.77 0.47
C ASN A 102 -7.53 -0.96 -0.91
N GLY A 103 -8.31 -1.36 -1.92
CA GLY A 103 -7.87 -1.49 -3.30
C GLY A 103 -7.32 -0.21 -3.94
N SER A 104 -7.65 0.98 -3.39
CA SER A 104 -6.99 2.24 -3.78
C SER A 104 -5.62 2.39 -3.14
N ALA A 105 -5.46 1.95 -1.90
CA ALA A 105 -4.23 2.11 -1.11
C ALA A 105 -3.15 1.07 -1.47
N MET A 106 -3.53 -0.15 -1.88
CA MET A 106 -2.59 -1.22 -2.19
C MET A 106 -1.71 -0.94 -3.42
N ARG A 107 -2.14 -0.05 -4.32
CA ARG A 107 -1.52 0.16 -5.65
C ARG A 107 -0.64 1.40 -5.78
N VAL A 108 -0.50 2.21 -4.72
CA VAL A 108 0.14 3.55 -4.79
C VAL A 108 1.66 3.56 -4.57
N SER A 109 2.30 2.39 -4.49
CA SER A 109 3.72 2.28 -4.15
C SER A 109 4.65 3.09 -5.08
N ALA A 110 4.38 3.07 -6.38
CA ALA A 110 5.15 3.83 -7.36
C ALA A 110 4.99 5.35 -7.16
N ILE A 111 3.82 5.82 -6.73
CA ILE A 111 3.56 7.26 -6.51
C ILE A 111 4.48 7.79 -5.42
N GLY A 112 4.55 7.09 -4.27
CA GLY A 112 5.38 7.52 -3.15
C GLY A 112 6.88 7.58 -3.46
N SER A 113 7.36 6.81 -4.44
CA SER A 113 8.79 6.80 -4.81
C SER A 113 9.16 7.68 -6.00
N THR A 114 8.20 8.18 -6.76
CA THR A 114 8.47 8.97 -7.97
C THR A 114 8.07 10.43 -7.86
N ALA A 115 7.13 10.76 -7.00
CA ALA A 115 6.70 12.13 -6.77
C ALA A 115 7.83 12.96 -6.12
N SER A 116 7.83 14.24 -6.40
CA SER A 116 8.86 15.19 -5.94
C SER A 116 8.43 15.98 -4.71
N THR A 117 7.13 16.10 -4.46
CA THR A 117 6.55 16.84 -3.32
C THR A 117 5.37 16.10 -2.70
N ILE A 118 5.05 16.41 -1.45
CA ILE A 118 3.85 15.88 -0.78
C ILE A 118 2.57 16.28 -1.54
N SER A 119 2.52 17.50 -2.05
CA SER A 119 1.37 17.97 -2.86
C SER A 119 1.17 17.11 -4.11
N GLU A 120 2.25 16.76 -4.79
CA GLU A 120 2.20 15.86 -5.95
C GLU A 120 1.79 14.44 -5.55
N VAL A 121 2.32 13.89 -4.44
CA VAL A 121 1.88 12.60 -3.87
C VAL A 121 0.37 12.59 -3.65
N MET A 122 -0.15 13.61 -2.97
CA MET A 122 -1.57 13.74 -2.63
C MET A 122 -2.44 13.82 -3.88
N SER A 123 -1.99 14.56 -4.91
CA SER A 123 -2.72 14.69 -6.18
C SER A 123 -2.75 13.37 -6.95
N LEU A 124 -1.59 12.74 -7.16
CA LEU A 124 -1.48 11.49 -7.91
C LEU A 124 -2.19 10.33 -7.20
N ALA A 125 -2.07 10.24 -5.86
CA ALA A 125 -2.78 9.22 -5.09
C ALA A 125 -4.30 9.38 -5.20
N LYS A 126 -4.81 10.61 -5.11
CA LYS A 126 -6.23 10.91 -5.34
C LYS A 126 -6.65 10.52 -6.76
N GLU A 127 -5.89 10.92 -7.77
CA GLU A 127 -6.18 10.61 -9.18
C GLU A 127 -6.23 9.09 -9.40
N SER A 128 -5.28 8.33 -8.82
CA SER A 128 -5.27 6.88 -8.90
C SER A 128 -6.49 6.25 -8.20
N ALA A 129 -6.98 6.84 -7.11
CA ALA A 129 -8.09 6.29 -6.32
C ALA A 129 -9.44 6.52 -7.00
N ILE A 130 -9.71 7.75 -7.45
CA ILE A 130 -11.07 8.20 -7.84
C ILE A 130 -11.66 7.46 -9.04
N ILE A 131 -10.86 6.76 -9.83
CA ILE A 131 -11.38 5.95 -10.95
C ILE A 131 -12.30 4.80 -10.49
N THR A 132 -12.19 4.39 -9.23
CA THR A 132 -12.96 3.30 -8.61
C THR A 132 -13.39 3.61 -7.18
N HIS A 133 -12.49 4.18 -6.36
CA HIS A 133 -12.60 4.42 -4.94
C HIS A 133 -12.74 5.92 -4.66
N ASN A 134 -13.84 6.51 -5.14
CA ASN A 134 -14.10 7.95 -4.99
C ASN A 134 -14.81 8.30 -3.66
N HIS A 135 -14.97 7.35 -2.73
CA HIS A 135 -15.33 7.60 -1.35
C HIS A 135 -14.20 8.31 -0.61
N GLU A 136 -14.51 9.21 0.33
CA GLU A 136 -13.49 9.95 1.11
C GLU A 136 -12.46 9.05 1.79
N GLU A 137 -12.88 7.96 2.43
CA GLU A 137 -11.99 6.98 3.06
C GLU A 137 -11.12 6.23 2.04
N GLY A 138 -11.64 5.95 0.83
CA GLY A 138 -10.86 5.33 -0.24
C GLY A 138 -9.76 6.25 -0.76
N ILE A 139 -10.03 7.54 -0.90
CA ILE A 139 -9.06 8.57 -1.29
C ILE A 139 -8.04 8.77 -0.17
N LYS A 140 -8.52 8.95 1.08
CA LYS A 140 -7.68 9.14 2.27
C LYS A 140 -6.67 8.00 2.45
N GLY A 141 -7.13 6.75 2.32
CA GLY A 141 -6.25 5.58 2.45
C GLY A 141 -5.14 5.56 1.41
N ALA A 142 -5.46 5.83 0.14
CA ALA A 142 -4.46 5.92 -0.92
C ALA A 142 -3.44 7.03 -0.66
N GLN A 143 -3.90 8.21 -0.26
CA GLN A 143 -3.05 9.36 0.06
C GLN A 143 -2.15 9.08 1.28
N ALA A 144 -2.68 8.48 2.34
CA ALA A 144 -1.91 8.15 3.54
C ALA A 144 -0.78 7.16 3.25
N VAL A 145 -1.07 6.08 2.52
CA VAL A 145 -0.04 5.09 2.14
C VAL A 145 1.01 5.69 1.23
N ALA A 146 0.61 6.42 0.17
CA ALA A 146 1.56 7.05 -0.74
C ALA A 146 2.46 8.06 -0.01
N THR A 147 1.91 8.83 0.94
CA THR A 147 2.67 9.80 1.75
C THR A 147 3.63 9.10 2.70
N ALA A 148 3.21 8.02 3.38
CA ALA A 148 4.11 7.24 4.23
C ALA A 148 5.30 6.68 3.44
N ILE A 149 5.06 6.20 2.21
CA ILE A 149 6.11 5.72 1.29
C ILE A 149 7.04 6.86 0.88
N PHE A 150 6.49 8.01 0.51
CA PHE A 150 7.26 9.19 0.12
C PHE A 150 8.19 9.66 1.25
N LEU A 151 7.67 9.78 2.46
CA LEU A 151 8.47 10.19 3.62
C LEU A 151 9.56 9.14 3.93
N ALA A 152 9.23 7.86 3.91
CA ALA A 152 10.21 6.79 4.10
C ALA A 152 11.28 6.77 3.00
N TYR A 153 10.90 6.95 1.73
CA TYR A 153 11.79 7.02 0.59
C TYR A 153 12.78 8.20 0.71
N ASN A 154 12.31 9.32 1.23
CA ASN A 154 13.12 10.50 1.52
C ASN A 154 13.85 10.42 2.89
N SER A 155 13.92 9.23 3.49
CA SER A 155 14.69 8.94 4.71
C SER A 155 14.21 9.69 5.96
N PHE A 156 12.92 10.03 6.04
CA PHE A 156 12.35 10.56 7.27
C PHE A 156 12.33 9.50 8.37
N PRO A 157 12.63 9.86 9.62
CA PRO A 157 12.51 8.97 10.76
C PRO A 157 11.08 8.44 10.92
N LYS A 158 10.92 7.21 11.39
CA LYS A 158 9.60 6.60 11.62
C LYS A 158 8.70 7.42 12.55
N VAL A 159 9.28 8.08 13.55
CA VAL A 159 8.55 8.97 14.45
C VAL A 159 7.92 10.13 13.69
N CYS A 160 8.65 10.76 12.76
CA CYS A 160 8.12 11.85 11.96
C CYS A 160 7.04 11.36 10.97
N ILE A 161 7.23 10.16 10.38
CA ILE A 161 6.21 9.56 9.51
C ILE A 161 4.93 9.31 10.31
N LYS A 162 5.04 8.76 11.52
CA LYS A 162 3.91 8.54 12.43
C LYS A 162 3.18 9.85 12.72
N GLU A 163 3.88 10.86 13.22
CA GLU A 163 3.33 12.16 13.56
C GLU A 163 2.62 12.79 12.35
N TYR A 164 3.27 12.81 11.19
CA TYR A 164 2.66 13.36 9.97
C TYR A 164 1.36 12.64 9.58
N ILE A 165 1.35 11.32 9.64
CA ILE A 165 0.15 10.53 9.27
C ILE A 165 -0.98 10.74 10.29
N GLU A 166 -0.69 10.79 11.59
CA GLU A 166 -1.70 11.07 12.63
C GLU A 166 -2.31 12.48 12.46
N GLU A 167 -1.48 13.48 12.22
CA GLU A 167 -1.92 14.88 12.09
C GLU A 167 -2.74 15.15 10.82
N ASN A 168 -2.41 14.51 9.70
CA ASN A 168 -3.00 14.85 8.40
C ASN A 168 -4.10 13.89 7.94
N PHE A 169 -4.19 12.69 8.52
CA PHE A 169 -5.16 11.66 8.09
C PHE A 169 -6.07 11.16 9.21
N ASP A 170 -5.94 11.68 10.42
CA ASP A 170 -6.77 11.31 11.57
C ASP A 170 -6.77 9.78 11.83
N TYR A 171 -5.61 9.13 11.67
CA TYR A 171 -5.40 7.74 12.01
C TYR A 171 -4.76 7.60 13.39
N ASN A 172 -5.30 6.71 14.23
CA ASN A 172 -4.70 6.38 15.53
C ASN A 172 -3.62 5.31 15.34
N LEU A 173 -2.35 5.71 15.37
CA LEU A 173 -1.17 4.84 15.27
C LEU A 173 -0.54 4.51 16.64
N ASN A 174 -1.23 4.79 17.77
CA ASN A 174 -0.74 4.57 19.14
C ASN A 174 -1.07 3.17 19.68
N ARG A 175 -1.45 2.24 18.83
CA ARG A 175 -1.66 0.82 19.14
C ARG A 175 -0.43 0.01 18.77
N SER A 176 -0.27 -1.17 19.36
CA SER A 176 0.80 -2.09 18.99
C SER A 176 0.32 -3.20 18.04
N ILE A 177 1.24 -3.80 17.29
CA ILE A 177 0.94 -5.03 16.52
C ILE A 177 0.49 -6.15 17.43
N SER A 178 0.97 -6.21 18.68
CA SER A 178 0.50 -7.19 19.66
C SER A 178 -0.98 -7.02 20.00
N ASP A 179 -1.44 -5.78 20.19
CA ASP A 179 -2.85 -5.47 20.43
C ASP A 179 -3.71 -5.79 19.19
N ILE A 180 -3.22 -5.41 18.01
CA ILE A 180 -3.88 -5.70 16.74
C ILE A 180 -4.00 -7.22 16.55
N ARG A 181 -2.93 -7.98 16.74
CA ARG A 181 -2.90 -9.43 16.57
C ARG A 181 -3.96 -10.13 17.41
N ASN A 182 -4.19 -9.68 18.62
CA ASN A 182 -5.13 -10.31 19.56
C ASN A 182 -6.60 -9.97 19.24
N ASN A 183 -6.89 -8.78 18.72
CA ASN A 183 -8.23 -8.22 18.65
C ASN A 183 -8.73 -7.96 17.21
N TYR A 184 -7.83 -7.85 16.24
CA TYR A 184 -8.19 -7.48 14.88
C TYR A 184 -8.65 -8.70 14.07
N ASN A 185 -9.76 -8.50 13.38
CA ASN A 185 -10.21 -9.37 12.31
C ASN A 185 -9.97 -8.66 10.98
N PHE A 186 -9.64 -9.39 9.94
CA PHE A 186 -9.38 -8.84 8.61
C PHE A 186 -10.51 -7.89 8.16
N ASP A 187 -10.13 -6.66 7.87
CA ASP A 187 -10.98 -5.62 7.33
C ASP A 187 -10.41 -5.15 5.99
N SER A 188 -11.23 -5.19 4.96
CA SER A 188 -10.84 -4.77 3.60
C SER A 188 -11.11 -3.29 3.33
N SER A 189 -11.61 -2.52 4.30
CA SER A 189 -11.77 -1.08 4.17
C SER A 189 -10.45 -0.33 4.38
N CYS A 190 -10.31 0.86 3.79
CA CYS A 190 -9.15 1.72 4.04
C CYS A 190 -9.01 2.09 5.51
N GLN A 191 -10.09 2.57 6.14
CA GLN A 191 -10.09 3.00 7.53
C GLN A 191 -9.79 1.87 8.52
N GLY A 192 -10.12 0.63 8.17
CA GLY A 192 -9.88 -0.53 9.03
C GLY A 192 -8.56 -1.25 8.77
N SER A 193 -7.86 -0.96 7.68
CA SER A 193 -6.66 -1.71 7.29
C SER A 193 -5.40 -0.85 7.11
N VAL A 194 -5.53 0.38 6.64
CA VAL A 194 -4.38 1.27 6.40
C VAL A 194 -3.63 1.61 7.69
N PRO A 195 -4.29 2.03 8.80
CA PRO A 195 -3.57 2.31 10.03
C PRO A 195 -2.86 1.07 10.60
N GLU A 196 -3.47 -0.12 10.54
CA GLU A 196 -2.87 -1.37 10.98
C GLU A 196 -1.59 -1.71 10.17
N ALA A 197 -1.66 -1.49 8.87
CA ALA A 197 -0.53 -1.66 7.98
C ALA A 197 0.63 -0.71 8.32
N ILE A 198 0.34 0.56 8.54
CA ILE A 198 1.34 1.56 8.91
C ILE A 198 1.97 1.22 10.28
N ILE A 199 1.19 0.76 11.28
CA ILE A 199 1.71 0.32 12.58
C ILE A 199 2.69 -0.85 12.41
N ALA A 200 2.39 -1.84 11.58
CA ALA A 200 3.31 -2.95 11.31
C ALA A 200 4.64 -2.45 10.70
N PHE A 201 4.59 -1.47 9.80
CA PHE A 201 5.79 -0.81 9.28
C PHE A 201 6.56 -0.08 10.40
N LEU A 202 5.88 0.70 11.22
CA LEU A 202 6.51 1.51 12.27
C LEU A 202 7.23 0.64 13.31
N GLU A 203 6.70 -0.52 13.68
CA GLU A 203 7.32 -1.45 14.63
C GLU A 203 8.42 -2.33 14.03
N SER A 204 8.40 -2.58 12.73
CA SER A 204 9.31 -3.53 12.08
C SER A 204 10.77 -3.07 12.08
N THR A 205 11.71 -4.00 12.16
CA THR A 205 13.15 -3.75 12.10
C THR A 205 13.70 -3.80 10.68
N ASP A 206 13.19 -4.69 9.84
CA ASP A 206 13.61 -4.86 8.45
C ASP A 206 12.43 -5.26 7.55
N VAL A 207 12.68 -5.54 6.26
CA VAL A 207 11.65 -5.88 5.28
C VAL A 207 10.97 -7.19 5.64
N GLU A 208 11.71 -8.23 6.00
CA GLU A 208 11.14 -9.53 6.36
C GLU A 208 10.28 -9.41 7.62
N ASP A 209 10.78 -8.71 8.64
CA ASP A 209 10.06 -8.48 9.89
C ASP A 209 8.74 -7.74 9.64
N SER A 210 8.74 -6.73 8.76
CA SER A 210 7.49 -6.03 8.42
C SER A 210 6.45 -6.96 7.79
N ILE A 211 6.89 -7.91 6.96
CA ILE A 211 6.05 -8.95 6.37
C ILE A 211 5.47 -9.84 7.46
N ARG A 212 6.30 -10.35 8.32
CA ARG A 212 5.88 -11.23 9.39
C ARG A 212 4.90 -10.56 10.35
N LEU A 213 5.16 -9.30 10.72
CA LEU A 213 4.27 -8.52 11.58
C LEU A 213 2.90 -8.32 10.94
N ALA A 214 2.85 -7.95 9.67
CA ALA A 214 1.60 -7.76 8.96
C ALA A 214 0.78 -9.03 8.81
N VAL A 215 1.40 -10.10 8.33
CA VAL A 215 0.76 -11.42 8.19
C VAL A 215 0.20 -11.86 9.54
N SER A 216 1.00 -11.79 10.62
CA SER A 216 0.56 -12.16 11.96
C SER A 216 -0.52 -11.25 12.54
N GLY A 217 -0.56 -9.98 12.15
CA GLY A 217 -1.62 -9.03 12.47
C GLY A 217 -2.92 -9.29 11.67
N SER A 218 -2.87 -10.12 10.63
CA SER A 218 -3.97 -10.29 9.65
C SER A 218 -4.32 -8.99 8.92
N THR A 219 -3.34 -8.09 8.75
CA THR A 219 -3.50 -6.84 8.01
C THR A 219 -3.30 -7.07 6.51
N PRO A 220 -3.84 -6.24 5.61
CA PRO A 220 -3.59 -6.35 4.18
C PRO A 220 -2.10 -6.15 3.88
N PHE A 221 -1.52 -7.06 3.11
CA PHE A 221 -0.09 -7.30 3.10
C PHE A 221 0.70 -6.38 2.16
N SER A 222 0.15 -6.02 1.01
CA SER A 222 0.84 -5.20 0.01
C SER A 222 1.10 -3.74 0.44
N LEU A 223 0.27 -3.21 1.34
CA LEU A 223 0.35 -1.83 1.81
C LEU A 223 1.67 -1.50 2.53
N ILE A 224 2.27 -2.47 3.21
CA ILE A 224 3.36 -2.26 4.18
C ILE A 224 4.73 -2.24 3.51
N TYR A 225 4.90 -3.00 2.44
CA TYR A 225 6.22 -3.32 1.90
C TYR A 225 6.80 -2.22 1.05
N SER A 226 5.94 -1.48 0.39
CA SER A 226 6.33 -0.30 -0.33
C SER A 226 6.97 0.75 0.59
N VAL A 227 6.53 0.86 1.83
CA VAL A 227 7.10 1.82 2.80
C VAL A 227 8.48 1.38 3.26
N LYS A 228 8.66 0.10 3.62
CA LYS A 228 9.93 -0.39 4.20
C LYS A 228 11.06 -0.53 3.20
N SER A 229 10.79 -0.97 1.98
CA SER A 229 11.80 -1.09 0.92
C SER A 229 12.40 0.26 0.50
N SER A 230 11.78 1.37 0.92
CA SER A 230 12.22 2.73 0.64
C SER A 230 13.29 3.25 1.61
N ILE A 231 13.57 2.56 2.73
CA ILE A 231 14.44 3.10 3.78
C ILE A 231 15.92 2.88 3.46
N LYS A 232 16.66 3.97 3.23
CA LYS A 232 18.10 4.05 3.50
C LYS A 232 18.26 4.33 4.99
N TYR A 233 18.68 3.33 5.78
CA TYR A 233 18.84 3.47 7.23
C TYR A 233 19.68 4.69 7.61
N ARG A 234 19.07 5.67 8.27
CA ARG A 234 19.70 6.55 9.25
C ARG A 234 18.82 6.57 10.48
N GLU A 235 19.30 6.01 11.57
CA GLU A 235 18.70 6.19 12.88
C GLU A 235 18.88 7.66 13.30
N LEU A 236 17.88 8.48 13.06
CA LEU A 236 17.72 9.78 13.70
C LEU A 236 16.49 9.71 14.57
N ASN A 237 16.69 9.72 15.88
CA ASN A 237 15.63 9.58 16.89
C ASN A 237 14.89 10.90 17.22
N VAL A 238 15.05 11.95 16.41
CA VAL A 238 14.41 13.24 16.66
C VAL A 238 13.88 13.82 15.35
N CYS A 239 12.61 14.19 15.32
CA CYS A 239 12.00 14.91 14.21
C CYS A 239 12.41 16.40 14.28
N ASN A 240 13.54 16.74 13.65
CA ASN A 240 14.02 18.13 13.50
C ASN A 240 13.89 18.64 12.07
N THR A 241 13.17 17.92 11.20
CA THR A 241 13.02 18.29 9.79
C THR A 241 11.71 19.04 9.57
N SER A 242 11.78 20.31 9.18
CA SER A 242 10.62 21.03 8.67
C SER A 242 10.19 20.42 7.35
N TYR A 243 8.90 20.10 7.21
CA TYR A 243 8.27 19.65 5.94
C TYR A 243 8.18 20.77 4.90
N GLU A 244 8.59 22.01 5.26
CA GLU A 244 8.41 23.25 4.50
C GLU A 244 9.09 23.25 3.11
N GLY A 245 10.11 22.43 2.89
CA GLY A 245 10.77 22.33 1.57
C GLY A 245 10.20 21.25 0.65
N MET A 246 9.15 20.52 1.08
CA MET A 246 8.55 19.39 0.36
C MET A 246 7.03 19.56 0.11
N MET A 247 6.46 20.69 0.54
CA MET A 247 5.07 21.05 0.25
C MET A 247 4.87 21.59 -1.16
#